data_cb438dcf3dc68bda373248793eb7259d
#
_entry.id   cb438dcf3dc68bda373248793eb7259d
#
_cell.length_a   1.000
_cell.length_b   1.000
_cell.length_c   1.000
_cell.angle_alpha   90.00
_cell.angle_beta   90.00
_cell.angle_gamma   90.00
#
_symmetry.space_group_name_H-M   'P 1'
#
loop_
_entity.id
_entity.type
_entity.pdbx_description
1 polymer ?
#
loop_
_entity_poly.entity_id
_entity_poly.type
_entity_poly.pdbx_seq_one_letter_code
_entity_poly.pdbx_strand_id
1 'polypeptide(L)'
;MTAESEDLEVTVTYSPNMIESTETKEVKQTIHYVYEDGKQAASDKTDTVTFTRTVTTNEATGDKTFSEWQAKDDDTTFDEVKSPEIKNYHADKTSIEEVTGLTAEDKDREVTVTYSPNMIESTETKEVKQMIHYMYEDGKEAASDNVDTVTFTRTVTTNEATGENTYGEWQAKDDDTTFDEVKSPEIKNYHADKTSIEEVTGLTAEDKDREVTITYSPNMIESTETKEVKQTIHYMKAVLFLKIATIPQKEVRF
;
A
#
# COMPACT_ATOMS: atom_id res chain seq x y z
N MET A 1 114.33 -53.97 3.39
CA MET A 1 113.20 -53.51 2.64
C MET A 1 112.14 -53.08 3.69
N THR A 2 112.01 -51.80 3.88
CA THR A 2 111.11 -51.15 4.80
C THR A 2 109.78 -50.89 4.06
N ALA A 3 108.75 -51.51 4.53
CA ALA A 3 107.43 -51.14 4.03
C ALA A 3 106.98 -49.86 4.73
N GLU A 4 106.95 -48.78 3.98
CA GLU A 4 106.19 -47.59 4.42
C GLU A 4 104.75 -47.88 4.35
N SER A 5 104.10 -48.06 5.51
CA SER A 5 102.61 -48.07 5.55
C SER A 5 102.16 -46.63 5.65
N GLU A 6 101.53 -46.15 4.63
CA GLU A 6 100.79 -44.86 4.68
C GLU A 6 99.66 -44.98 5.69
N ASP A 7 99.58 -44.02 6.59
CA ASP A 7 98.45 -43.94 7.51
C ASP A 7 97.20 -43.60 6.73
N LEU A 8 96.21 -44.44 6.83
CA LEU A 8 94.91 -44.22 6.23
C LEU A 8 94.07 -43.38 7.14
N GLU A 9 93.80 -42.13 6.78
CA GLU A 9 92.87 -41.26 7.49
C GLU A 9 91.48 -41.42 6.88
N VAL A 10 90.49 -41.86 7.67
CA VAL A 10 89.11 -42.00 7.27
C VAL A 10 88.29 -40.96 8.01
N THR A 11 87.69 -40.03 7.27
CA THR A 11 86.72 -39.07 7.81
C THR A 11 85.32 -39.62 7.69
N VAL A 12 84.61 -39.74 8.82
CA VAL A 12 83.20 -40.08 8.88
C VAL A 12 82.40 -38.81 9.18
N THR A 13 81.57 -38.42 8.23
CA THR A 13 80.68 -37.27 8.39
C THR A 13 79.26 -37.70 8.80
N TYR A 14 78.78 -37.14 9.88
CA TYR A 14 77.40 -37.34 10.35
C TYR A 14 76.52 -36.16 9.86
N SER A 15 75.42 -36.46 9.17
CA SER A 15 74.40 -35.50 8.81
C SER A 15 73.23 -35.61 9.77
N PRO A 16 72.61 -34.48 10.15
CA PRO A 16 71.44 -34.55 11.04
C PRO A 16 70.23 -35.22 10.34
N ASN A 17 69.46 -35.92 11.14
CA ASN A 17 68.13 -36.40 10.63
C ASN A 17 67.19 -35.23 10.46
N MET A 18 66.42 -35.23 9.37
CA MET A 18 65.40 -34.26 9.03
C MET A 18 64.04 -34.94 9.10
N ILE A 19 63.14 -34.39 9.93
CA ILE A 19 61.76 -34.86 10.03
C ILE A 19 60.83 -33.88 9.31
N GLU A 20 59.97 -34.40 8.44
CA GLU A 20 58.96 -33.64 7.76
C GLU A 20 57.62 -33.79 8.45
N SER A 21 56.87 -32.69 8.59
CA SER A 21 55.47 -32.64 9.04
C SER A 21 54.69 -31.65 8.19
N THR A 22 53.39 -31.77 8.18
CA THR A 22 52.49 -30.87 7.46
C THR A 22 51.88 -29.88 8.43
N GLU A 23 51.95 -28.59 8.11
CA GLU A 23 51.18 -27.54 8.77
C GLU A 23 50.01 -27.14 7.89
N THR A 24 48.85 -26.90 8.51
CA THR A 24 47.60 -26.56 7.83
C THR A 24 47.06 -25.23 8.33
N LYS A 25 46.55 -24.42 7.42
CA LYS A 25 45.85 -23.17 7.71
C LYS A 25 44.55 -23.12 6.91
N GLU A 26 43.47 -22.68 7.52
CA GLU A 26 42.16 -22.54 6.89
C GLU A 26 41.79 -21.07 6.78
N VAL A 27 41.15 -20.70 5.67
CA VAL A 27 40.50 -19.41 5.48
C VAL A 27 39.03 -19.72 5.22
N LYS A 28 38.14 -19.07 5.96
CA LYS A 28 36.71 -19.37 5.98
C LYS A 28 35.89 -18.17 5.52
N GLN A 29 34.83 -18.46 4.75
CA GLN A 29 33.73 -17.55 4.54
C GLN A 29 32.51 -18.07 5.26
N THR A 30 31.84 -17.20 6.06
CA THR A 30 30.54 -17.53 6.66
C THR A 30 29.50 -16.52 6.16
N ILE A 31 28.39 -17.03 5.66
CA ILE A 31 27.25 -16.24 5.20
C ILE A 31 26.11 -16.42 6.20
N HIS A 32 25.71 -15.33 6.84
CA HIS A 32 24.59 -15.28 7.77
C HIS A 32 23.34 -14.79 7.06
N TYR A 33 22.23 -15.47 7.26
CA TYR A 33 20.92 -15.11 6.72
C TYR A 33 20.03 -14.67 7.86
N VAL A 34 19.67 -13.39 7.90
CA VAL A 34 18.89 -12.81 9.00
C VAL A 34 17.71 -12.00 8.50
N TYR A 35 16.66 -11.90 9.31
CA TYR A 35 15.59 -10.91 9.12
C TYR A 35 16.03 -9.54 9.62
N GLU A 36 15.29 -8.48 9.29
CA GLU A 36 15.56 -7.11 9.76
C GLU A 36 15.60 -7.00 11.30
N ASP A 37 14.88 -7.86 12.01
CA ASP A 37 14.90 -7.91 13.48
C ASP A 37 16.11 -8.67 14.06
N GLY A 38 17.03 -9.11 13.21
CA GLY A 38 18.25 -9.83 13.58
C GLY A 38 18.06 -11.32 13.87
N LYS A 39 16.83 -11.84 13.77
CA LYS A 39 16.61 -13.29 13.92
C LYS A 39 17.11 -14.04 12.69
N GLN A 40 17.54 -15.27 12.90
CA GLN A 40 17.99 -16.14 11.82
C GLN A 40 16.84 -16.45 10.85
N ALA A 41 17.06 -16.18 9.57
CA ALA A 41 16.12 -16.42 8.49
C ALA A 41 16.34 -17.78 7.80
N ALA A 42 17.60 -18.18 7.68
CA ALA A 42 18.00 -19.50 7.19
C ALA A 42 19.30 -19.93 7.88
N SER A 43 19.68 -21.19 7.76
CA SER A 43 20.95 -21.70 8.31
C SER A 43 22.12 -21.04 7.62
N ASP A 44 23.14 -20.68 8.40
CA ASP A 44 24.38 -20.12 7.89
C ASP A 44 25.02 -21.08 6.87
N LYS A 45 25.70 -20.52 5.89
CA LYS A 45 26.52 -21.27 4.95
C LYS A 45 27.98 -20.90 5.14
N THR A 46 28.82 -21.94 5.30
CA THR A 46 30.27 -21.78 5.45
C THR A 46 30.97 -22.43 4.27
N ASP A 47 31.97 -21.77 3.75
CA ASP A 47 32.93 -22.26 2.78
C ASP A 47 34.33 -22.17 3.38
N THR A 48 35.24 -23.13 3.05
CA THR A 48 36.55 -23.22 3.68
C THR A 48 37.62 -23.63 2.67
N VAL A 49 38.57 -22.76 2.46
CA VAL A 49 39.77 -23.05 1.68
C VAL A 49 40.90 -23.44 2.63
N THR A 50 41.56 -24.55 2.33
CA THR A 50 42.59 -25.11 3.14
C THR A 50 43.97 -24.97 2.46
N PHE A 51 44.93 -24.44 3.16
CA PHE A 51 46.34 -24.34 2.72
C PHE A 51 47.21 -25.27 3.56
N THR A 52 48.20 -25.85 2.92
CA THR A 52 49.18 -26.72 3.57
C THR A 52 50.60 -26.30 3.23
N ARG A 53 51.54 -26.54 4.14
CA ARG A 53 52.97 -26.43 3.88
C ARG A 53 53.75 -27.53 4.59
N THR A 54 54.92 -27.87 4.07
CA THR A 54 55.87 -28.77 4.72
C THR A 54 56.71 -28.01 5.72
N VAL A 55 56.82 -28.56 6.92
CA VAL A 55 57.74 -28.13 7.97
C VAL A 55 58.84 -29.18 8.12
N THR A 56 60.08 -28.84 7.80
CA THR A 56 61.24 -29.74 7.96
C THR A 56 61.97 -29.34 9.23
N THR A 57 62.08 -30.25 10.18
CA THR A 57 62.76 -30.05 11.48
C THR A 57 64.06 -30.80 11.50
N ASN A 58 65.17 -30.12 11.80
CA ASN A 58 66.49 -30.70 12.11
C ASN A 58 66.46 -31.28 13.53
N GLU A 59 66.52 -32.61 13.65
CA GLU A 59 66.45 -33.27 14.97
C GLU A 59 67.63 -32.95 15.90
N ALA A 60 68.77 -32.59 15.34
CA ALA A 60 69.98 -32.28 16.15
C ALA A 60 69.92 -30.90 16.78
N THR A 61 69.31 -29.90 16.09
CA THR A 61 69.29 -28.50 16.53
C THR A 61 67.95 -28.02 16.94
N GLY A 62 66.81 -28.68 16.46
CA GLY A 62 65.46 -28.24 16.64
C GLY A 62 65.02 -27.13 15.66
N ASP A 63 65.91 -26.72 14.76
CA ASP A 63 65.61 -25.66 13.77
C ASP A 63 64.59 -26.14 12.77
N LYS A 64 63.66 -25.23 12.38
CA LYS A 64 62.60 -25.50 11.44
C LYS A 64 62.80 -24.66 10.18
N THR A 65 62.56 -25.29 9.04
CA THR A 65 62.40 -24.62 7.75
C THR A 65 61.00 -24.90 7.20
N PHE A 66 60.46 -23.97 6.46
CA PHE A 66 59.07 -24.02 5.96
C PHE A 66 59.09 -23.90 4.44
N SER A 67 58.28 -24.71 3.76
CA SER A 67 57.94 -24.48 2.36
C SER A 67 56.96 -23.32 2.22
N GLU A 68 56.76 -22.86 0.98
CA GLU A 68 55.62 -21.98 0.65
C GLU A 68 54.29 -22.69 0.94
N TRP A 69 53.28 -21.89 1.27
CA TRP A 69 51.91 -22.37 1.39
C TRP A 69 51.35 -22.79 0.01
N GLN A 70 50.67 -23.89 -0.05
CA GLN A 70 49.99 -24.38 -1.25
C GLN A 70 48.55 -24.68 -0.91
N ALA A 71 47.64 -24.27 -1.81
CA ALA A 71 46.24 -24.60 -1.65
C ALA A 71 46.06 -26.12 -1.78
N LYS A 72 45.32 -26.70 -0.89
CA LYS A 72 44.92 -28.10 -0.96
C LYS A 72 43.98 -28.28 -2.15
N ASP A 73 44.21 -29.30 -2.96
CA ASP A 73 43.42 -29.62 -4.17
C ASP A 73 43.38 -28.46 -5.20
N ASP A 74 44.37 -27.55 -5.16
CA ASP A 74 44.47 -26.34 -5.99
C ASP A 74 43.27 -25.37 -5.80
N ASP A 75 42.52 -25.53 -4.74
CA ASP A 75 41.36 -24.67 -4.43
C ASP A 75 41.83 -23.36 -3.77
N THR A 76 41.54 -22.24 -4.43
CA THR A 76 41.82 -20.86 -4.00
C THR A 76 40.58 -19.99 -4.05
N THR A 77 39.39 -20.58 -3.96
CA THR A 77 38.14 -19.85 -4.22
C THR A 77 37.10 -20.08 -3.12
N PHE A 78 36.32 -19.05 -2.86
CA PHE A 78 34.98 -19.23 -2.30
C PHE A 78 33.99 -19.16 -3.45
N ASP A 79 33.21 -20.20 -3.65
CA ASP A 79 32.23 -20.29 -4.72
C ASP A 79 31.10 -19.26 -4.61
N GLU A 80 30.46 -18.90 -5.74
CA GLU A 80 29.22 -18.15 -5.73
C GLU A 80 28.14 -18.90 -4.94
N VAL A 81 27.46 -18.16 -4.05
CA VAL A 81 26.37 -18.70 -3.25
C VAL A 81 25.09 -17.92 -3.52
N LYS A 82 24.07 -18.57 -4.04
CA LYS A 82 22.73 -17.98 -4.16
C LYS A 82 22.04 -17.95 -2.79
N SER A 83 21.46 -16.81 -2.47
CA SER A 83 20.66 -16.66 -1.27
C SER A 83 19.40 -17.51 -1.35
N PRO A 84 19.00 -18.22 -0.28
CA PRO A 84 17.79 -19.02 -0.28
C PRO A 84 16.54 -18.15 -0.46
N GLU A 85 15.58 -18.65 -1.22
CA GLU A 85 14.26 -18.00 -1.33
C GLU A 85 13.45 -18.25 -0.06
N ILE A 86 12.94 -17.16 0.53
CA ILE A 86 12.08 -17.21 1.71
C ILE A 86 10.73 -16.61 1.34
N LYS A 87 9.67 -17.39 1.53
CA LYS A 87 8.30 -16.98 1.18
C LYS A 87 7.93 -15.66 1.88
N ASN A 88 7.36 -14.73 1.11
CA ASN A 88 6.92 -13.41 1.54
C ASN A 88 8.06 -12.44 1.93
N TYR A 89 9.32 -12.80 1.63
CA TYR A 89 10.49 -11.97 1.88
C TYR A 89 11.36 -11.87 0.63
N HIS A 90 12.14 -10.81 0.55
CA HIS A 90 13.21 -10.66 -0.43
C HIS A 90 14.54 -10.40 0.29
N ALA A 91 15.61 -10.93 -0.28
CA ALA A 91 16.97 -10.73 0.21
C ALA A 91 17.55 -9.41 -0.35
N ASP A 92 18.34 -8.70 0.47
CA ASP A 92 19.13 -7.53 0.03
C ASP A 92 20.20 -7.91 -0.99
N LYS A 93 20.67 -9.17 -0.95
CA LYS A 93 21.62 -9.79 -1.88
C LYS A 93 21.06 -11.11 -2.37
N THR A 94 20.77 -11.21 -3.66
CA THR A 94 20.24 -12.44 -4.27
C THR A 94 21.33 -13.51 -4.45
N SER A 95 22.60 -13.11 -4.51
CA SER A 95 23.78 -13.98 -4.48
C SER A 95 24.95 -13.28 -3.80
N ILE A 96 25.88 -14.08 -3.29
CA ILE A 96 27.20 -13.66 -2.84
C ILE A 96 28.17 -14.10 -3.92
N GLU A 97 28.89 -13.15 -4.48
CA GLU A 97 29.81 -13.38 -5.58
C GLU A 97 30.99 -14.27 -5.18
N GLU A 98 31.49 -15.03 -6.16
CA GLU A 98 32.71 -15.81 -6.07
C GLU A 98 33.89 -14.90 -5.63
N VAL A 99 34.77 -15.43 -4.80
CA VAL A 99 36.06 -14.80 -4.45
C VAL A 99 37.19 -15.72 -4.88
N THR A 100 38.06 -15.22 -5.74
CA THR A 100 39.18 -16.01 -6.31
C THR A 100 40.52 -15.51 -5.84
N GLY A 101 41.57 -16.36 -5.95
CA GLY A 101 42.95 -16.00 -5.64
C GLY A 101 43.24 -15.88 -4.15
N LEU A 102 42.52 -16.62 -3.32
CA LEU A 102 42.78 -16.70 -1.89
C LEU A 102 44.16 -17.27 -1.60
N THR A 103 44.75 -16.76 -0.55
CA THR A 103 46.07 -17.15 -0.01
C THR A 103 45.98 -17.53 1.46
N ALA A 104 46.97 -18.20 1.97
CA ALA A 104 47.08 -18.49 3.40
C ALA A 104 47.17 -17.25 4.30
N GLU A 105 47.44 -16.07 3.75
CA GLU A 105 47.53 -14.81 4.52
C GLU A 105 46.20 -14.07 4.60
N ASP A 106 45.18 -14.54 3.86
CA ASP A 106 43.84 -13.97 3.94
C ASP A 106 43.16 -14.29 5.28
N LYS A 107 42.21 -13.43 5.63
CA LYS A 107 41.46 -13.56 6.89
C LYS A 107 40.09 -14.16 6.58
N ASP A 108 39.47 -14.73 7.61
CA ASP A 108 38.10 -15.15 7.58
C ASP A 108 37.17 -13.99 7.18
N ARG A 109 36.15 -14.30 6.39
CA ARG A 109 35.18 -13.35 5.86
C ARG A 109 33.80 -13.69 6.39
N GLU A 110 33.10 -12.68 6.88
CA GLU A 110 31.67 -12.78 7.26
C GLU A 110 30.85 -11.90 6.34
N VAL A 111 29.73 -12.44 5.86
CA VAL A 111 28.77 -11.75 5.00
C VAL A 111 27.39 -11.92 5.61
N THR A 112 26.64 -10.84 5.74
CA THR A 112 25.26 -10.88 6.17
C THR A 112 24.34 -10.59 4.99
N VAL A 113 23.33 -11.42 4.82
CA VAL A 113 22.21 -11.25 3.90
C VAL A 113 20.97 -10.96 4.75
N THR A 114 20.32 -9.81 4.47
CA THR A 114 19.15 -9.37 5.20
C THR A 114 17.90 -9.58 4.38
N TYR A 115 16.88 -10.15 5.01
CA TYR A 115 15.57 -10.41 4.42
C TYR A 115 14.54 -9.42 4.93
N SER A 116 13.97 -8.65 4.00
CA SER A 116 12.88 -7.70 4.25
C SER A 116 11.56 -8.26 3.76
N PRO A 117 10.42 -7.99 4.44
CA PRO A 117 9.11 -8.41 3.98
C PRO A 117 8.77 -7.84 2.61
N ASN A 118 8.11 -8.62 1.78
CA ASN A 118 7.51 -8.08 0.56
C ASN A 118 6.31 -7.20 0.93
N MET A 119 6.19 -6.08 0.24
CA MET A 119 5.09 -5.14 0.41
C MET A 119 4.25 -5.12 -0.87
N ILE A 120 2.94 -5.34 -0.72
CA ILE A 120 1.99 -5.28 -1.85
C ILE A 120 1.13 -4.05 -1.69
N GLU A 121 1.01 -3.27 -2.76
CA GLU A 121 0.12 -2.12 -2.81
C GLU A 121 -1.20 -2.50 -3.49
N SER A 122 -2.29 -2.02 -2.93
CA SER A 122 -3.64 -2.09 -3.47
C SER A 122 -4.36 -0.76 -3.26
N THR A 123 -5.50 -0.57 -3.94
CA THR A 123 -6.33 0.63 -3.79
C THR A 123 -7.62 0.26 -3.08
N GLU A 124 -7.93 0.97 -2.02
CA GLU A 124 -9.24 0.95 -1.38
C GLU A 124 -10.07 2.13 -1.88
N THR A 125 -11.36 1.90 -2.10
CA THR A 125 -12.31 2.90 -2.62
C THR A 125 -13.46 3.06 -1.65
N LYS A 126 -13.89 4.31 -1.44
CA LYS A 126 -15.07 4.66 -0.64
C LYS A 126 -15.91 5.67 -1.41
N GLU A 127 -17.22 5.50 -1.41
CA GLU A 127 -18.17 6.40 -2.05
C GLU A 127 -19.00 7.12 -1.00
N VAL A 128 -19.29 8.38 -1.28
CA VAL A 128 -20.26 9.20 -0.55
C VAL A 128 -21.31 9.64 -1.55
N LYS A 129 -22.60 9.42 -1.23
CA LYS A 129 -23.71 9.61 -2.16
C LYS A 129 -24.70 10.66 -1.68
N GLN A 130 -25.20 11.46 -2.60
CA GLN A 130 -26.41 12.23 -2.42
C GLN A 130 -27.52 11.62 -3.26
N MET A 131 -28.67 11.38 -2.66
CA MET A 131 -29.88 10.91 -3.34
C MET A 131 -31.00 11.94 -3.15
N ILE A 132 -31.61 12.41 -4.24
CA ILE A 132 -32.71 13.35 -4.22
C ILE A 132 -33.96 12.64 -4.75
N HIS A 133 -34.95 12.50 -3.87
CA HIS A 133 -36.26 11.91 -4.20
C HIS A 133 -37.24 13.00 -4.56
N TYR A 134 -38.00 12.80 -5.65
CA TYR A 134 -39.06 13.70 -6.11
C TYR A 134 -40.41 13.04 -5.89
N MET A 135 -41.16 13.53 -4.90
CA MET A 135 -42.40 12.88 -4.45
C MET A 135 -43.58 13.82 -4.54
N TYR A 136 -44.79 13.29 -4.84
CA TYR A 136 -46.01 14.00 -4.60
C TYR A 136 -46.42 13.95 -3.12
N GLU A 137 -47.32 14.84 -2.70
CA GLU A 137 -47.86 14.85 -1.31
C GLU A 137 -48.51 13.51 -0.90
N ASP A 138 -49.01 12.72 -1.85
CA ASP A 138 -49.58 11.40 -1.59
C ASP A 138 -48.53 10.28 -1.45
N GLY A 139 -47.26 10.62 -1.51
CA GLY A 139 -46.14 9.69 -1.36
C GLY A 139 -45.79 8.91 -2.63
N LYS A 140 -46.38 9.23 -3.77
CA LYS A 140 -45.98 8.64 -5.05
C LYS A 140 -44.80 9.39 -5.65
N GLU A 141 -44.02 8.67 -6.44
CA GLU A 141 -42.92 9.24 -7.22
C GLU A 141 -43.43 10.26 -8.24
N ALA A 142 -42.87 11.45 -8.23
CA ALA A 142 -43.20 12.55 -9.13
C ALA A 142 -42.22 12.64 -10.31
N ALA A 143 -40.96 12.27 -10.10
CA ALA A 143 -39.91 12.10 -11.10
C ALA A 143 -38.87 11.12 -10.57
N SER A 144 -38.03 10.56 -11.48
CA SER A 144 -36.96 9.65 -11.12
C SER A 144 -35.94 10.34 -10.21
N ASP A 145 -35.44 9.60 -9.23
CA ASP A 145 -34.43 10.08 -8.31
C ASP A 145 -33.17 10.60 -9.04
N ASN A 146 -32.57 11.63 -8.48
CA ASN A 146 -31.24 12.08 -8.88
C ASN A 146 -30.23 11.53 -7.87
N VAL A 147 -29.15 10.91 -8.38
CA VAL A 147 -28.05 10.37 -7.56
C VAL A 147 -26.75 11.00 -8.00
N ASP A 148 -26.05 11.59 -7.05
CA ASP A 148 -24.70 12.11 -7.22
C ASP A 148 -23.73 11.30 -6.32
N THR A 149 -22.51 11.02 -6.80
CA THR A 149 -21.58 10.15 -6.09
C THR A 149 -20.17 10.71 -6.18
N VAL A 150 -19.60 11.06 -5.03
CA VAL A 150 -18.20 11.41 -4.89
C VAL A 150 -17.42 10.18 -4.44
N THR A 151 -16.33 9.89 -5.14
CA THR A 151 -15.49 8.71 -4.91
C THR A 151 -14.16 9.12 -4.29
N PHE A 152 -13.78 8.47 -3.22
CA PHE A 152 -12.46 8.62 -2.58
C PHE A 152 -11.67 7.34 -2.73
N THR A 153 -10.36 7.47 -2.88
CA THR A 153 -9.43 6.35 -2.96
C THR A 153 -8.26 6.55 -2.01
N ARG A 154 -7.70 5.44 -1.52
CA ARG A 154 -6.43 5.45 -0.79
C ARG A 154 -5.59 4.22 -1.12
N THR A 155 -4.28 4.35 -0.97
CA THR A 155 -3.37 3.21 -1.04
C THR A 155 -3.43 2.40 0.24
N VAL A 156 -3.47 1.08 0.09
CA VAL A 156 -3.31 0.12 1.17
C VAL A 156 -2.05 -0.67 0.88
N THR A 157 -1.06 -0.60 1.76
CA THR A 157 0.18 -1.36 1.67
C THR A 157 0.13 -2.52 2.66
N THR A 158 0.14 -3.75 2.13
CA THR A 158 0.09 -4.99 2.92
C THR A 158 1.49 -5.57 3.05
N ASN A 159 1.93 -5.82 4.28
CA ASN A 159 3.12 -6.63 4.56
C ASN A 159 2.77 -8.10 4.37
N GLU A 160 3.35 -8.75 3.34
CA GLU A 160 3.03 -10.16 3.02
C GLU A 160 3.43 -11.14 4.13
N ALA A 161 4.43 -10.83 4.93
CA ALA A 161 4.93 -11.71 5.98
C ALA A 161 4.02 -11.72 7.22
N THR A 162 3.43 -10.57 7.57
CA THR A 162 2.59 -10.42 8.76
C THR A 162 1.10 -10.33 8.44
N GLY A 163 0.75 -9.93 7.22
CA GLY A 163 -0.62 -9.60 6.83
C GLY A 163 -1.10 -8.24 7.35
N GLU A 164 -0.23 -7.45 7.97
CA GLU A 164 -0.58 -6.12 8.46
C GLU A 164 -0.71 -5.11 7.32
N ASN A 165 -1.72 -4.25 7.42
CA ASN A 165 -1.98 -3.19 6.48
C ASN A 165 -1.59 -1.83 7.05
N THR A 166 -0.96 -1.02 6.22
CA THR A 166 -0.82 0.42 6.43
C THR A 166 -1.64 1.16 5.38
N TYR A 167 -2.19 2.31 5.75
CA TYR A 167 -3.14 3.04 4.92
C TYR A 167 -2.62 4.43 4.63
N GLY A 168 -2.68 4.82 3.36
CA GLY A 168 -2.49 6.20 2.92
C GLY A 168 -3.69 7.07 3.28
N GLU A 169 -3.54 8.37 3.06
CA GLU A 169 -4.63 9.32 3.21
C GLU A 169 -5.67 9.15 2.10
N TRP A 170 -6.95 9.39 2.43
CA TRP A 170 -8.01 9.43 1.43
C TRP A 170 -7.83 10.63 0.49
N GLN A 171 -7.94 10.40 -0.79
CA GLN A 171 -7.91 11.42 -1.84
C GLN A 171 -9.16 11.32 -2.69
N ALA A 172 -9.73 12.46 -3.02
CA ALA A 172 -10.87 12.50 -3.93
C ALA A 172 -10.41 12.09 -5.33
N LYS A 173 -11.14 11.19 -5.94
CA LYS A 173 -10.90 10.81 -7.33
C LYS A 173 -11.24 12.01 -8.23
N ASP A 174 -10.35 12.29 -9.19
CA ASP A 174 -10.48 13.42 -10.13
C ASP A 174 -10.60 14.79 -9.44
N ASP A 175 -10.11 14.90 -8.17
CA ASP A 175 -10.20 16.08 -7.31
C ASP A 175 -11.65 16.54 -7.02
N ASP A 176 -12.63 15.65 -7.25
CA ASP A 176 -14.03 15.93 -7.00
C ASP A 176 -14.38 15.75 -5.51
N THR A 177 -14.80 16.84 -4.88
CA THR A 177 -15.23 16.90 -3.48
C THR A 177 -16.60 17.56 -3.33
N THR A 178 -17.44 17.51 -4.39
CA THR A 178 -18.68 18.25 -4.42
C THR A 178 -19.88 17.39 -4.82
N PHE A 179 -21.04 17.70 -4.24
CA PHE A 179 -22.30 17.40 -4.88
C PHE A 179 -22.77 18.65 -5.59
N ASP A 180 -23.00 18.57 -6.88
CA ASP A 180 -23.41 19.69 -7.71
C ASP A 180 -24.80 20.23 -7.34
N GLU A 181 -25.07 21.53 -7.68
CA GLU A 181 -26.42 22.08 -7.60
C GLU A 181 -27.36 21.28 -8.52
N VAL A 182 -28.49 20.83 -7.98
CA VAL A 182 -29.51 20.12 -8.75
C VAL A 182 -30.80 20.92 -8.76
N LYS A 183 -31.25 21.36 -9.96
CA LYS A 183 -32.55 22.02 -10.14
C LYS A 183 -33.66 20.98 -10.11
N SER A 184 -34.76 21.31 -9.39
CA SER A 184 -35.96 20.48 -9.35
C SER A 184 -36.60 20.43 -10.73
N PRO A 185 -36.98 19.25 -11.24
CA PRO A 185 -37.67 19.13 -12.52
C PRO A 185 -39.05 19.86 -12.51
N GLU A 186 -39.38 20.50 -13.61
CA GLU A 186 -40.68 21.13 -13.77
C GLU A 186 -41.76 20.06 -14.05
N ILE A 187 -42.79 20.03 -13.21
CA ILE A 187 -43.94 19.13 -13.37
C ILE A 187 -45.18 19.94 -13.64
N LYS A 188 -45.84 19.64 -14.76
CA LYS A 188 -47.05 20.39 -15.19
C LYS A 188 -48.13 20.37 -14.11
N ASN A 189 -48.65 21.55 -13.76
CA ASN A 189 -49.70 21.79 -12.76
C ASN A 189 -49.25 21.55 -11.30
N TYR A 190 -47.98 21.37 -11.05
CA TYR A 190 -47.41 21.23 -9.71
C TYR A 190 -46.27 22.24 -9.48
N HIS A 191 -46.01 22.54 -8.24
CA HIS A 191 -44.84 23.27 -7.82
C HIS A 191 -44.06 22.48 -6.77
N ALA A 192 -42.73 22.55 -6.83
CA ALA A 192 -41.85 21.94 -5.86
C ALA A 192 -41.72 22.82 -4.60
N ASP A 193 -41.57 22.23 -3.43
CA ASP A 193 -41.29 22.92 -2.18
C ASP A 193 -39.90 23.55 -2.19
N LYS A 194 -38.96 23.00 -3.00
CA LYS A 194 -37.62 23.54 -3.27
C LYS A 194 -37.37 23.56 -4.76
N THR A 195 -36.95 24.70 -5.29
CA THR A 195 -36.66 24.87 -6.73
C THR A 195 -35.30 24.32 -7.13
N SER A 196 -34.37 24.19 -6.17
CA SER A 196 -33.08 23.52 -6.33
C SER A 196 -32.59 22.97 -4.98
N ILE A 197 -31.67 22.03 -5.07
CA ILE A 197 -30.81 21.62 -3.96
C ILE A 197 -29.46 22.26 -4.23
N GLU A 198 -28.96 22.99 -3.25
CA GLU A 198 -27.70 23.73 -3.36
C GLU A 198 -26.51 22.78 -3.40
N GLU A 199 -25.44 23.21 -4.08
CA GLU A 199 -24.14 22.58 -4.09
C GLU A 199 -23.64 22.32 -2.67
N VAL A 200 -22.98 21.18 -2.46
CA VAL A 200 -22.25 20.84 -1.22
C VAL A 200 -20.80 20.63 -1.57
N THR A 201 -19.91 21.43 -0.97
CA THR A 201 -18.48 21.40 -1.25
C THR A 201 -17.67 20.92 -0.06
N GLY A 202 -16.42 20.46 -0.32
CA GLY A 202 -15.48 20.04 0.72
C GLY A 202 -15.82 18.70 1.35
N LEU A 203 -16.46 17.82 0.58
CA LEU A 203 -16.72 16.45 1.01
C LEU A 203 -15.43 15.68 1.26
N THR A 204 -15.48 14.80 2.22
CA THR A 204 -14.40 13.91 2.64
C THR A 204 -14.88 12.46 2.66
N ALA A 205 -13.95 11.52 2.72
CA ALA A 205 -14.27 10.11 2.86
C ALA A 205 -14.98 9.76 4.19
N GLU A 206 -14.99 10.66 5.19
CA GLU A 206 -15.66 10.44 6.47
C GLU A 206 -17.12 10.92 6.47
N ASP A 207 -17.54 11.61 5.40
CA ASP A 207 -18.92 12.03 5.25
C ASP A 207 -19.84 10.83 5.00
N LYS A 208 -21.11 11.02 5.34
CA LYS A 208 -22.16 10.00 5.18
C LYS A 208 -23.00 10.31 3.95
N ASP A 209 -23.63 9.29 3.42
CA ASP A 209 -24.67 9.44 2.41
C ASP A 209 -25.76 10.40 2.88
N ARG A 210 -26.27 11.20 1.95
CA ARG A 210 -27.29 12.21 2.15
C ARG A 210 -28.52 11.88 1.33
N GLU A 211 -29.69 11.89 1.97
CA GLU A 211 -30.98 11.76 1.30
C GLU A 211 -31.77 13.06 1.46
N VAL A 212 -32.37 13.52 0.37
CA VAL A 212 -33.20 14.73 0.32
C VAL A 212 -34.49 14.40 -0.42
N THR A 213 -35.62 14.80 0.13
CA THR A 213 -36.91 14.70 -0.55
C THR A 213 -37.39 16.09 -0.97
N ILE A 214 -37.85 16.19 -2.22
CA ILE A 214 -38.55 17.35 -2.78
C ILE A 214 -39.98 16.97 -2.98
N THR A 215 -40.88 17.78 -2.40
CA THR A 215 -42.33 17.51 -2.44
C THR A 215 -43.03 18.43 -3.45
N TYR A 216 -43.86 17.84 -4.30
CA TYR A 216 -44.63 18.52 -5.31
C TYR A 216 -46.08 18.63 -4.88
N SER A 217 -46.56 19.89 -4.76
CA SER A 217 -47.98 20.22 -4.43
C SER A 217 -48.70 20.75 -5.66
N PRO A 218 -50.02 20.48 -5.81
CA PRO A 218 -50.80 20.98 -6.93
C PRO A 218 -50.87 22.51 -6.97
N ASN A 219 -50.79 23.09 -8.16
CA ASN A 219 -51.04 24.51 -8.34
C ASN A 219 -52.54 24.81 -8.12
N MET A 220 -52.81 25.73 -7.20
CA MET A 220 -54.19 26.20 -6.95
C MET A 220 -54.56 27.30 -7.93
N ILE A 221 -55.67 27.16 -8.62
CA ILE A 221 -56.21 28.19 -9.49
C ILE A 221 -57.42 28.80 -8.79
N GLU A 222 -57.32 30.08 -8.48
CA GLU A 222 -58.46 30.85 -7.98
C GLU A 222 -59.34 31.27 -9.16
N SER A 223 -60.62 30.95 -9.10
CA SER A 223 -61.62 31.42 -10.06
C SER A 223 -62.68 32.24 -9.33
N THR A 224 -63.11 33.38 -9.93
CA THR A 224 -64.19 34.21 -9.41
C THR A 224 -65.47 33.86 -10.16
N GLU A 225 -66.47 33.34 -9.45
CA GLU A 225 -67.81 33.14 -10.00
C GLU A 225 -68.66 34.42 -9.75
N THR A 226 -69.16 35.02 -10.84
CA THR A 226 -70.03 36.20 -10.77
C THR A 226 -71.48 35.76 -11.03
N LYS A 227 -72.36 36.06 -10.10
CA LYS A 227 -73.79 35.84 -10.26
C LYS A 227 -74.49 37.18 -10.42
N GLU A 228 -75.13 37.37 -11.59
CA GLU A 228 -76.00 38.55 -11.84
C GLU A 228 -77.39 38.29 -11.26
N VAL A 229 -77.84 39.25 -10.45
CA VAL A 229 -79.24 39.25 -9.98
C VAL A 229 -79.93 40.43 -10.70
N LYS A 230 -80.86 40.08 -11.57
CA LYS A 230 -81.67 41.10 -12.28
C LYS A 230 -82.96 41.35 -11.51
N GLN A 231 -83.20 42.62 -11.16
CA GLN A 231 -84.50 43.10 -10.67
C GLN A 231 -85.25 43.77 -11.79
N THR A 232 -86.43 43.26 -12.11
CA THR A 232 -87.34 43.85 -13.08
C THR A 232 -88.47 44.58 -12.32
N ILE A 233 -88.53 45.91 -12.47
CA ILE A 233 -89.57 46.71 -11.84
C ILE A 233 -90.63 47.00 -12.90
N HIS A 234 -91.86 46.45 -12.68
CA HIS A 234 -92.98 46.74 -13.50
C HIS A 234 -93.77 47.92 -12.93
N TYR A 235 -93.82 49.05 -13.65
CA TYR A 235 -94.63 50.21 -13.27
C TYR A 235 -96.04 50.03 -13.78
N MET A 236 -97.00 49.79 -12.89
CA MET A 236 -98.42 49.86 -13.21
C MET A 236 -98.92 51.25 -12.85
N LYS A 237 -99.58 51.91 -13.81
CA LYS A 237 -100.23 53.20 -13.60
C LYS A 237 -101.51 53.01 -12.76
N ALA A 238 -101.31 53.13 -11.45
CA ALA A 238 -102.43 53.27 -10.54
C ALA A 238 -102.35 54.66 -9.89
N VAL A 239 -103.43 55.38 -9.92
CA VAL A 239 -103.60 56.69 -9.31
C VAL A 239 -103.67 56.43 -7.78
N LEU A 240 -102.72 56.79 -7.02
CA LEU A 240 -102.75 57.42 -5.69
C LEU A 240 -101.51 57.06 -4.79
N PHE A 241 -100.74 58.08 -4.33
CA PHE A 241 -99.77 58.14 -3.23
C PHE A 241 -98.70 57.09 -3.09
N LEU A 242 -97.50 57.42 -3.62
CA LEU A 242 -96.28 56.67 -3.39
C LEU A 242 -95.51 57.19 -2.19
N LYS A 243 -95.29 56.35 -1.18
CA LYS A 243 -94.25 56.51 -0.17
C LYS A 243 -93.06 55.65 -0.61
N ILE A 244 -91.93 56.28 -0.97
CA ILE A 244 -90.70 55.59 -1.33
C ILE A 244 -90.00 55.11 -0.07
N ALA A 245 -89.81 53.80 0.12
CA ALA A 245 -88.97 53.22 1.12
C ALA A 245 -87.69 52.75 0.43
N THR A 246 -86.54 53.37 0.82
CA THR A 246 -85.20 52.93 0.44
C THR A 246 -84.78 51.70 1.26
N ILE A 247 -84.49 50.60 0.59
CA ILE A 247 -83.97 49.39 1.20
C ILE A 247 -82.47 49.42 1.13
N PRO A 248 -81.69 49.33 2.25
CA PRO A 248 -80.25 49.29 2.18
C PRO A 248 -79.72 47.95 1.67
N GLN A 249 -78.81 47.99 0.78
CA GLN A 249 -78.10 46.81 0.28
C GLN A 249 -77.27 46.20 1.36
N LYS A 250 -77.44 44.92 1.64
CA LYS A 250 -76.63 44.12 2.52
C LYS A 250 -75.67 43.30 1.69
N GLU A 251 -74.37 43.66 1.80
CA GLU A 251 -73.28 42.88 1.24
C GLU A 251 -73.23 41.53 1.97
N VAL A 252 -73.31 40.45 1.26
CA VAL A 252 -73.08 39.10 1.79
C VAL A 252 -71.70 38.64 1.27
N ARG A 253 -70.68 38.58 2.15
CA ARG A 253 -69.45 37.88 1.91
C ARG A 253 -69.58 36.45 2.39
N PHE A 254 -69.17 35.52 1.57
CA PHE A 254 -68.92 34.10 1.91
C PHE A 254 -67.46 33.86 2.07
#